data_77577282d74603c6ea20d1a9516202be
#
_entry.id   77577282d74603c6ea20d1a9516202be
#
_cell.length_a   1.000
_cell.length_b   1.000
_cell.length_c   1.000
_cell.angle_alpha   90.00
_cell.angle_beta   90.00
_cell.angle_gamma   90.00
#
_symmetry.space_group_name_H-M   'P 1'
#
loop_
_entity.id
_entity.type
_entity.pdbx_description
1 polymer ?
#
loop_
_entity_poly.entity_id
_entity_poly.type
_entity_poly.pdbx_seq_one_letter_code
_entity_poly.pdbx_strand_id
1 'polypeptide(L)'
;MGSALGIVFSMVLASCVSGESRSLASDQKAESPVAVDTFHYEENAAEFWGTMLVPTMEHPISKDSNVVYCATMLYAWDKAREIFQEPIVIPSQYRDLQLLNASTSHKNTLRPSEYMAEGFAEGNSVVVRSRFEINLPFNVQFNTFDNRLKFDGETVPAFGKAGSGGIDCQDQIKILYYQNDHHFLVKLIPEDKRHEILLYMPDHAFSTFSEMQQRVSQLIEQGRKEQKMEDSKWKYKFSVEVDELLIPKFDFNISTDYRSLLGNHFTVGQHDWTIGKAWQQVAFYLDEYGAAVESEAEVINYLGIEIGSEIPQPKKMIFDRPFYVLLKRVDASQPYFVLWVANTELMVKE
;
A
#
# COMPACT_ATOMS: atom_id res chain seq x y z
N MET A 1 -26.27 -60.75 -28.35
CA MET A 1 -26.58 -61.46 -27.10
C MET A 1 -26.66 -60.41 -26.02
N GLY A 2 -27.73 -59.83 -25.58
CA GLY A 2 -28.93 -60.41 -24.92
C GLY A 2 -28.76 -60.13 -23.45
N SER A 3 -29.52 -59.54 -22.69
CA SER A 3 -30.87 -59.25 -22.30
C SER A 3 -30.83 -58.24 -21.14
N ALA A 4 -31.57 -57.24 -21.02
CA ALA A 4 -32.99 -56.97 -20.77
C ALA A 4 -33.47 -57.20 -19.31
N LEU A 5 -34.26 -56.23 -18.82
CA LEU A 5 -35.32 -56.22 -17.79
C LEU A 5 -34.84 -55.96 -16.33
N GLY A 6 -35.45 -55.06 -15.54
CA GLY A 6 -36.88 -54.95 -15.31
C GLY A 6 -37.27 -53.69 -14.51
N ILE A 7 -38.40 -53.22 -14.84
CA ILE A 7 -39.24 -52.16 -14.32
C ILE A 7 -39.95 -52.63 -13.04
N VAL A 8 -40.05 -51.77 -11.98
CA VAL A 8 -41.19 -51.89 -11.04
C VAL A 8 -41.77 -50.50 -10.77
N PHE A 9 -43.00 -50.33 -11.20
CA PHE A 9 -43.96 -49.27 -10.87
C PHE A 9 -44.58 -49.56 -9.49
N SER A 10 -44.76 -48.53 -8.68
CA SER A 10 -45.78 -48.59 -7.64
C SER A 10 -46.48 -47.23 -7.50
N MET A 11 -47.72 -47.21 -7.96
CA MET A 11 -48.75 -46.21 -7.73
C MET A 11 -49.36 -46.39 -6.35
N VAL A 12 -49.58 -45.33 -5.60
CA VAL A 12 -50.68 -45.28 -4.65
C VAL A 12 -51.37 -43.89 -4.68
N LEU A 13 -52.65 -43.99 -4.67
CA LEU A 13 -53.73 -43.10 -5.00
C LEU A 13 -53.95 -41.91 -4.06
N ALA A 14 -54.62 -40.95 -4.65
CA ALA A 14 -55.16 -39.70 -4.17
C ALA A 14 -56.12 -39.77 -2.98
N SER A 15 -56.19 -38.64 -2.25
CA SER A 15 -57.43 -38.20 -1.62
C SER A 15 -57.55 -36.68 -1.71
N CYS A 16 -58.62 -36.26 -2.36
CA CYS A 16 -59.08 -34.87 -2.44
C CYS A 16 -59.76 -34.47 -1.13
N VAL A 17 -59.46 -33.27 -0.61
CA VAL A 17 -60.41 -32.48 0.19
C VAL A 17 -60.35 -31.05 -0.34
N SER A 18 -61.51 -30.61 -0.81
CA SER A 18 -61.81 -29.25 -1.26
C SER A 18 -61.96 -28.31 -0.07
N GLY A 19 -61.40 -27.13 -0.16
CA GLY A 19 -61.58 -26.02 0.81
C GLY A 19 -61.24 -24.69 0.15
N GLU A 20 -62.20 -23.83 0.13
CA GLU A 20 -62.39 -22.63 -0.64
C GLU A 20 -61.30 -21.54 -0.52
N SER A 21 -61.13 -20.88 -1.62
CA SER A 21 -60.36 -19.64 -1.87
C SER A 21 -60.76 -18.47 -0.96
N ARG A 22 -59.75 -17.79 -0.41
CA ARG A 22 -59.77 -16.35 -0.18
C ARG A 22 -58.43 -15.75 -0.61
N SER A 23 -58.49 -15.01 -1.72
CA SER A 23 -57.45 -14.14 -2.19
C SER A 23 -57.24 -13.01 -1.21
N LEU A 24 -56.02 -12.90 -0.65
CA LEU A 24 -55.48 -11.65 -0.12
C LEU A 24 -54.18 -11.41 -0.86
N ALA A 25 -54.30 -10.59 -1.90
CA ALA A 25 -53.15 -9.93 -2.50
C ALA A 25 -52.58 -8.95 -1.44
N SER A 26 -51.49 -9.35 -0.82
CA SER A 26 -50.64 -8.42 -0.07
C SER A 26 -49.53 -7.96 -1.06
N ASP A 27 -49.63 -6.72 -1.50
CA ASP A 27 -48.54 -5.97 -2.11
C ASP A 27 -47.33 -6.02 -1.18
N GLN A 28 -46.46 -7.00 -1.38
CA GLN A 28 -45.09 -6.92 -0.91
C GLN A 28 -44.32 -6.00 -1.86
N LYS A 29 -44.32 -4.72 -1.51
CA LYS A 29 -43.35 -3.75 -2.00
C LYS A 29 -41.98 -4.35 -1.73
N ALA A 30 -41.25 -4.74 -2.78
CA ALA A 30 -39.87 -5.16 -2.67
C ALA A 30 -39.09 -3.99 -2.05
N GLU A 31 -38.71 -4.11 -0.80
CA GLU A 31 -37.74 -3.22 -0.17
C GLU A 31 -36.44 -3.40 -0.95
N SER A 32 -35.99 -2.32 -1.59
CA SER A 32 -34.66 -2.23 -2.15
C SER A 32 -33.67 -2.58 -1.05
N PRO A 33 -32.63 -3.42 -1.32
CA PRO A 33 -31.64 -3.72 -0.32
C PRO A 33 -31.02 -2.38 0.13
N VAL A 34 -31.16 -2.06 1.41
CA VAL A 34 -30.45 -0.96 2.06
C VAL A 34 -28.98 -1.24 1.80
N ALA A 35 -28.34 -0.36 1.05
CA ALA A 35 -26.89 -0.39 0.85
C ALA A 35 -26.27 -0.33 2.25
N VAL A 36 -25.71 -1.45 2.70
CA VAL A 36 -24.94 -1.49 3.95
C VAL A 36 -23.78 -0.55 3.71
N ASP A 37 -23.75 0.56 4.45
CA ASP A 37 -22.61 1.50 4.42
C ASP A 37 -21.39 0.77 4.99
N THR A 38 -20.59 0.18 4.08
CA THR A 38 -19.40 -0.60 4.42
C THR A 38 -18.21 0.29 4.81
N PHE A 39 -18.33 1.61 4.67
CA PHE A 39 -17.37 2.57 5.16
C PHE A 39 -17.73 2.95 6.62
N HIS A 40 -17.31 2.11 7.56
CA HIS A 40 -17.27 2.55 8.94
C HIS A 40 -16.18 3.62 9.08
N TYR A 41 -16.60 4.85 9.35
CA TYR A 41 -15.68 5.91 9.78
C TYR A 41 -15.12 5.49 11.13
N GLU A 42 -13.84 5.15 11.21
CA GLU A 42 -13.19 5.16 12.51
C GLU A 42 -13.02 6.62 12.91
N GLU A 43 -13.77 7.07 13.90
CA GLU A 43 -13.81 8.45 14.41
C GLU A 43 -12.47 8.91 15.03
N ASN A 44 -11.43 8.08 15.05
CA ASN A 44 -10.17 8.30 15.73
C ASN A 44 -8.96 8.32 14.79
N ALA A 45 -9.07 8.97 13.62
CA ALA A 45 -7.83 9.38 12.94
C ALA A 45 -7.17 10.46 13.80
N ALA A 46 -6.01 10.17 14.37
CA ALA A 46 -5.24 11.14 15.12
C ALA A 46 -4.94 12.35 14.21
N GLU A 47 -5.07 13.56 14.75
CA GLU A 47 -4.63 14.76 14.04
C GLU A 47 -3.10 14.76 14.01
N PHE A 48 -2.54 14.59 12.82
CA PHE A 48 -1.10 14.67 12.56
C PHE A 48 -0.77 16.06 11.99
N TRP A 49 0.09 16.79 12.67
CA TRP A 49 0.47 18.16 12.28
C TRP A 49 1.67 18.20 11.33
N GLY A 50 2.55 17.22 11.45
CA GLY A 50 3.76 17.04 10.64
C GLY A 50 3.58 16.07 9.47
N THR A 51 2.35 15.69 9.15
CA THR A 51 2.03 14.69 8.10
C THR A 51 0.92 15.19 7.19
N MET A 52 1.07 14.96 5.88
CA MET A 52 0.06 15.26 4.89
C MET A 52 -0.17 14.09 3.94
N LEU A 53 -1.41 13.92 3.45
CA LEU A 53 -1.74 13.02 2.36
C LEU A 53 -1.81 13.80 1.05
N VAL A 54 -1.32 13.20 -0.04
CA VAL A 54 -1.42 13.73 -1.39
C VAL A 54 -2.21 12.75 -2.28
N PRO A 55 -3.15 13.25 -3.11
CA PRO A 55 -4.02 12.37 -3.89
C PRO A 55 -3.35 11.76 -5.13
N THR A 56 -2.21 12.30 -5.57
CA THR A 56 -1.45 11.76 -6.71
C THR A 56 0.06 11.89 -6.50
N MET A 57 0.84 11.13 -7.25
CA MET A 57 2.31 11.18 -7.22
C MET A 57 2.91 12.47 -7.81
N GLU A 58 2.13 13.23 -8.54
CA GLU A 58 2.53 14.48 -9.20
C GLU A 58 2.36 15.71 -8.29
N HIS A 59 1.67 15.57 -7.14
CA HIS A 59 1.55 16.66 -6.17
C HIS A 59 2.91 17.02 -5.57
N PRO A 60 3.17 18.32 -5.34
CA PRO A 60 4.35 18.76 -4.60
C PRO A 60 4.38 18.18 -3.19
N ILE A 61 5.55 17.74 -2.75
CA ILE A 61 5.77 17.23 -1.40
C ILE A 61 6.67 18.17 -0.61
N SER A 62 6.38 18.30 0.69
CA SER A 62 7.24 19.03 1.63
C SER A 62 8.42 18.16 2.02
N LYS A 63 9.63 18.74 2.09
CA LYS A 63 10.81 18.02 2.62
C LYS A 63 10.80 17.91 4.14
N ASP A 64 10.06 18.78 4.83
CA ASP A 64 10.08 18.96 6.29
C ASP A 64 8.87 18.28 6.98
N SER A 65 7.94 17.69 6.21
CA SER A 65 6.76 16.99 6.71
C SER A 65 6.72 15.57 6.14
N ASN A 66 6.18 14.63 6.90
CA ASN A 66 5.83 13.32 6.34
C ASN A 66 4.79 13.51 5.24
N VAL A 67 4.94 12.77 4.15
CA VAL A 67 3.97 12.82 3.06
C VAL A 67 3.58 11.41 2.66
N VAL A 68 2.27 11.13 2.60
CA VAL A 68 1.71 9.84 2.24
C VAL A 68 0.97 9.95 0.92
N TYR A 69 1.27 9.08 -0.01
CA TYR A 69 0.49 8.82 -1.22
C TYR A 69 -0.08 7.40 -1.16
N CYS A 70 -1.35 7.25 -1.52
CA CYS A 70 -1.94 5.96 -1.77
C CYS A 70 -2.83 5.99 -3.01
N ALA A 71 -2.66 5.03 -3.89
CA ALA A 71 -3.35 4.93 -5.18
C ALA A 71 -4.88 4.83 -5.08
N THR A 72 -5.42 4.50 -3.91
CA THR A 72 -6.85 4.25 -3.71
C THR A 72 -7.73 5.46 -3.99
N MET A 73 -7.23 6.70 -3.79
CA MET A 73 -7.97 7.92 -4.16
C MET A 73 -8.16 8.02 -5.68
N LEU A 74 -7.15 7.66 -6.46
CA LEU A 74 -7.25 7.64 -7.94
C LEU A 74 -8.22 6.55 -8.43
N TYR A 75 -8.28 5.39 -7.77
CA TYR A 75 -9.30 4.38 -8.07
C TYR A 75 -10.72 4.86 -7.74
N ALA A 76 -10.89 5.61 -6.64
CA ALA A 76 -12.18 6.22 -6.31
C ALA A 76 -12.58 7.28 -7.35
N TRP A 77 -11.62 8.07 -7.82
CA TRP A 77 -11.84 9.02 -8.91
C TRP A 77 -12.17 8.33 -10.23
N ASP A 78 -11.53 7.21 -10.57
CA ASP A 78 -11.88 6.43 -11.76
C ASP A 78 -13.34 5.95 -11.70
N LYS A 79 -13.81 5.45 -10.54
CA LYS A 79 -15.23 5.08 -10.35
C LYS A 79 -16.18 6.26 -10.51
N ALA A 80 -15.80 7.44 -10.00
CA ALA A 80 -16.59 8.66 -10.24
C ALA A 80 -16.64 9.04 -11.73
N ARG A 81 -15.53 8.87 -12.46
CA ARG A 81 -15.49 9.13 -13.91
C ARG A 81 -16.35 8.19 -14.74
N GLU A 82 -16.57 6.94 -14.28
CA GLU A 82 -17.44 5.99 -14.95
C GLU A 82 -18.91 6.45 -15.06
N ILE A 83 -19.32 7.41 -14.21
CA ILE A 83 -20.66 8.01 -14.24
C ILE A 83 -20.85 8.88 -15.50
N PHE A 84 -19.75 9.45 -16.00
CA PHE A 84 -19.76 10.41 -17.08
C PHE A 84 -19.51 9.75 -18.43
N GLN A 85 -20.36 10.05 -19.40
CA GLN A 85 -20.24 9.53 -20.77
C GLN A 85 -19.43 10.47 -21.68
N GLU A 86 -19.15 11.70 -21.23
CA GLU A 86 -18.45 12.72 -21.97
C GLU A 86 -17.18 13.16 -21.22
N PRO A 87 -16.22 13.78 -21.90
CA PRO A 87 -14.98 14.25 -21.28
C PRO A 87 -15.25 15.28 -20.17
N ILE A 88 -14.50 15.15 -19.08
CA ILE A 88 -14.51 16.11 -17.97
C ILE A 88 -13.65 17.30 -18.35
N VAL A 89 -14.21 18.51 -18.28
CA VAL A 89 -13.50 19.78 -18.52
C VAL A 89 -13.33 20.50 -17.19
N ILE A 90 -12.08 20.67 -16.77
CA ILE A 90 -11.71 21.26 -15.48
C ILE A 90 -11.05 22.63 -15.73
N PRO A 91 -11.61 23.72 -15.18
CA PRO A 91 -11.02 25.05 -15.25
C PRO A 91 -9.57 25.08 -14.70
N SER A 92 -8.71 25.90 -15.31
CA SER A 92 -7.27 25.94 -15.01
C SER A 92 -6.92 26.36 -13.57
N GLN A 93 -7.81 27.07 -12.88
CA GLN A 93 -7.62 27.44 -11.47
C GLN A 93 -7.70 26.26 -10.51
N TYR A 94 -8.31 25.13 -10.88
CA TYR A 94 -8.44 23.94 -10.04
C TYR A 94 -7.32 22.93 -10.33
N ARG A 95 -6.09 23.34 -10.01
CA ARG A 95 -4.88 22.59 -10.34
C ARG A 95 -4.86 21.17 -9.74
N ASP A 96 -5.27 21.02 -8.48
CA ASP A 96 -5.25 19.71 -7.80
C ASP A 96 -6.26 18.74 -8.43
N LEU A 97 -7.44 19.25 -8.83
CA LEU A 97 -8.42 18.45 -9.55
C LEU A 97 -7.93 18.09 -10.96
N GLN A 98 -7.20 18.99 -11.64
CA GLN A 98 -6.56 18.69 -12.93
C GLN A 98 -5.51 17.58 -12.77
N LEU A 99 -4.65 17.64 -11.73
CA LEU A 99 -3.67 16.59 -11.43
C LEU A 99 -4.37 15.26 -11.13
N LEU A 100 -5.40 15.26 -10.29
CA LEU A 100 -6.20 14.07 -9.97
C LEU A 100 -6.80 13.44 -11.24
N ASN A 101 -7.38 14.26 -12.13
CA ASN A 101 -8.01 13.79 -13.36
C ASN A 101 -7.01 13.31 -14.43
N ALA A 102 -5.79 13.86 -14.45
CA ALA A 102 -4.77 13.54 -15.43
C ALA A 102 -3.88 12.37 -15.00
N SER A 103 -3.72 12.13 -13.68
CA SER A 103 -2.83 11.10 -13.16
C SER A 103 -3.23 9.69 -13.58
N THR A 104 -2.24 8.90 -13.92
CA THR A 104 -2.37 7.48 -14.28
C THR A 104 -1.50 6.59 -13.41
N SER A 105 -0.90 7.14 -12.35
CA SER A 105 0.08 6.45 -11.50
C SER A 105 -0.48 5.22 -10.76
N HIS A 106 -1.81 5.14 -10.59
CA HIS A 106 -2.51 4.02 -9.96
C HIS A 106 -2.75 2.81 -10.87
N LYS A 107 -2.66 2.99 -12.20
CA LYS A 107 -3.09 1.95 -13.15
C LYS A 107 -2.30 0.66 -12.97
N ASN A 108 -3.04 -0.44 -12.76
CA ASN A 108 -2.49 -1.80 -12.55
C ASN A 108 -1.62 -1.95 -11.28
N THR A 109 -1.71 -1.03 -10.32
CA THR A 109 -0.91 -1.10 -9.09
C THR A 109 -1.55 -1.99 -8.01
N LEU A 110 -2.88 -2.07 -7.96
CA LEU A 110 -3.64 -2.93 -7.04
C LEU A 110 -4.71 -3.73 -7.79
N ARG A 111 -5.10 -4.85 -7.22
CA ARG A 111 -6.27 -5.62 -7.68
C ARG A 111 -7.53 -5.12 -6.95
N PRO A 112 -8.74 -5.27 -7.52
CA PRO A 112 -9.98 -4.79 -6.89
C PRO A 112 -10.24 -5.35 -5.48
N SER A 113 -9.68 -6.51 -5.13
CA SER A 113 -9.77 -7.11 -3.81
C SER A 113 -8.78 -6.55 -2.78
N GLU A 114 -7.85 -5.69 -3.17
CA GLU A 114 -6.77 -5.18 -2.33
C GLU A 114 -7.03 -3.74 -1.83
N TYR A 115 -8.19 -3.15 -2.17
CA TYR A 115 -8.56 -1.81 -1.75
C TYR A 115 -10.07 -1.60 -1.69
N MET A 116 -10.50 -0.59 -0.97
CA MET A 116 -11.86 -0.09 -1.00
C MET A 116 -11.87 1.31 -1.62
N ALA A 117 -12.73 1.51 -2.61
CA ALA A 117 -12.88 2.81 -3.27
C ALA A 117 -14.32 2.97 -3.76
N GLU A 118 -14.88 4.17 -3.61
CA GLU A 118 -16.20 4.56 -4.06
C GLU A 118 -16.14 5.90 -4.78
N GLY A 119 -16.87 5.99 -5.89
CA GLY A 119 -17.11 7.23 -6.60
C GLY A 119 -18.55 7.23 -7.08
N PHE A 120 -19.34 8.21 -6.65
CA PHE A 120 -20.75 8.32 -7.01
C PHE A 120 -21.22 9.79 -7.06
N ALA A 121 -22.41 10.00 -7.60
CA ALA A 121 -23.03 11.32 -7.71
C ALA A 121 -24.19 11.45 -6.72
N GLU A 122 -24.26 12.59 -6.04
CA GLU A 122 -25.38 13.04 -5.23
C GLU A 122 -25.90 14.37 -5.82
N GLY A 123 -26.97 14.32 -6.61
CA GLY A 123 -27.41 15.47 -7.41
C GLY A 123 -26.31 15.88 -8.40
N ASN A 124 -25.84 17.13 -8.32
CA ASN A 124 -24.72 17.63 -9.13
C ASN A 124 -23.38 17.60 -8.37
N SER A 125 -23.33 16.91 -7.25
CA SER A 125 -22.09 16.73 -6.47
C SER A 125 -21.49 15.35 -6.69
N VAL A 126 -20.17 15.29 -6.76
CA VAL A 126 -19.40 14.04 -6.83
C VAL A 126 -18.78 13.77 -5.48
N VAL A 127 -18.94 12.55 -5.00
CA VAL A 127 -18.36 12.02 -3.79
C VAL A 127 -17.34 10.95 -4.15
N VAL A 128 -16.11 11.08 -3.66
CA VAL A 128 -15.04 10.08 -3.77
C VAL A 128 -14.53 9.72 -2.39
N ARG A 129 -14.48 8.42 -2.11
CA ARG A 129 -14.01 7.87 -0.83
C ARG A 129 -13.13 6.66 -1.06
N SER A 130 -12.06 6.54 -0.30
CA SER A 130 -11.22 5.34 -0.36
C SER A 130 -10.61 4.98 0.99
N ARG A 131 -10.34 3.68 1.15
CA ARG A 131 -9.61 3.11 2.26
C ARG A 131 -8.56 2.15 1.75
N PHE A 132 -7.40 2.20 2.36
CA PHE A 132 -6.28 1.29 2.11
C PHE A 132 -5.81 0.68 3.41
N GLU A 133 -5.66 -0.63 3.38
CA GLU A 133 -5.05 -1.44 4.42
C GLU A 133 -4.46 -2.68 3.75
N ILE A 134 -3.22 -3.03 4.05
CA ILE A 134 -2.55 -4.18 3.46
C ILE A 134 -1.79 -4.96 4.52
N ASN A 135 -1.80 -6.28 4.37
CA ASN A 135 -1.07 -7.22 5.22
C ASN A 135 0.02 -7.91 4.39
N LEU A 136 1.29 -7.65 4.72
CA LEU A 136 2.48 -8.20 4.07
C LEU A 136 3.47 -8.75 5.12
N PRO A 137 3.15 -9.88 5.77
CA PRO A 137 4.03 -10.47 6.78
C PRO A 137 5.34 -10.94 6.17
N PHE A 138 6.39 -11.03 6.98
CA PHE A 138 7.64 -11.67 6.62
C PHE A 138 7.58 -13.17 6.91
N ASN A 139 8.31 -13.99 6.14
CA ASN A 139 8.44 -15.43 6.43
C ASN A 139 9.24 -15.69 7.72
N VAL A 140 10.20 -14.82 8.01
CA VAL A 140 11.08 -14.90 9.18
C VAL A 140 11.06 -13.53 9.83
N GLN A 141 10.71 -13.51 11.11
CA GLN A 141 10.68 -12.29 11.91
C GLN A 141 12.08 -11.67 12.00
N PHE A 142 12.20 -10.35 11.87
CA PHE A 142 13.43 -9.62 12.12
C PHE A 142 13.68 -9.43 13.64
N ASN A 143 14.90 -9.04 14.00
CA ASN A 143 15.20 -8.67 15.38
C ASN A 143 14.61 -7.28 15.70
N THR A 144 14.28 -7.05 16.98
CA THR A 144 13.81 -5.75 17.49
C THR A 144 14.95 -5.01 18.19
N PHE A 145 14.89 -3.67 18.14
CA PHE A 145 15.88 -2.77 18.73
C PHE A 145 15.20 -1.53 19.31
N ASP A 146 14.86 -1.54 20.59
CA ASP A 146 14.07 -0.47 21.18
C ASP A 146 14.87 0.86 21.36
N ASN A 147 16.18 0.77 21.65
CA ASN A 147 17.00 1.94 21.99
C ASN A 147 18.23 2.13 21.07
N ARG A 148 18.21 1.57 19.86
CA ARG A 148 19.42 1.58 19.00
C ARG A 148 19.36 2.59 17.88
N LEU A 149 18.15 2.94 17.41
CA LEU A 149 17.96 3.90 16.32
C LEU A 149 17.63 5.28 16.86
N LYS A 150 18.34 6.28 16.35
CA LYS A 150 18.00 7.69 16.55
C LYS A 150 17.63 8.29 15.22
N PHE A 151 16.40 8.81 15.10
CA PHE A 151 15.93 9.52 13.93
C PHE A 151 15.81 11.00 14.29
N ASP A 152 16.57 11.85 13.59
CA ASP A 152 16.62 13.30 13.85
C ASP A 152 16.84 13.65 15.35
N GLY A 153 17.64 12.83 16.04
CA GLY A 153 17.97 13.01 17.47
C GLY A 153 17.01 12.34 18.46
N GLU A 154 15.82 11.91 18.04
CA GLU A 154 14.86 11.17 18.85
C GLU A 154 15.13 9.66 18.78
N THR A 155 15.10 8.96 19.94
CA THR A 155 15.18 7.51 19.99
C THR A 155 13.84 6.93 19.60
N VAL A 156 13.84 5.97 18.65
CA VAL A 156 12.65 5.32 18.15
C VAL A 156 12.82 3.79 18.14
N PRO A 157 11.77 3.01 18.42
CA PRO A 157 11.78 1.57 18.23
C PRO A 157 12.10 1.21 16.77
N ALA A 158 12.94 0.20 16.58
CA ALA A 158 13.41 -0.24 15.29
C ALA A 158 13.38 -1.76 15.17
N PHE A 159 13.45 -2.24 13.95
CA PHE A 159 13.63 -3.64 13.62
C PHE A 159 14.70 -3.81 12.54
N GLY A 160 15.15 -5.02 12.33
CA GLY A 160 16.11 -5.32 11.27
C GLY A 160 17.13 -6.39 11.66
N LYS A 161 18.37 -6.21 11.21
CA LYS A 161 19.50 -7.11 11.47
C LYS A 161 20.73 -6.29 11.86
N ALA A 162 21.30 -6.59 13.02
CA ALA A 162 22.52 -5.95 13.48
C ALA A 162 23.30 -6.89 14.42
N GLY A 163 24.62 -6.84 14.34
CA GLY A 163 25.54 -7.71 15.12
C GLY A 163 25.65 -9.14 14.56
N SER A 164 26.64 -9.87 15.09
CA SER A 164 26.88 -11.28 14.76
C SER A 164 25.92 -12.19 15.53
N GLY A 165 25.24 -13.07 14.82
CA GLY A 165 24.25 -14.01 15.38
C GLY A 165 22.81 -13.56 15.17
N GLY A 166 21.86 -14.39 15.55
CA GLY A 166 20.43 -14.17 15.36
C GLY A 166 19.86 -14.83 14.12
N ILE A 167 18.67 -14.41 13.73
CA ILE A 167 17.84 -15.07 12.73
C ILE A 167 18.43 -14.90 11.33
N ASP A 168 18.36 -15.94 10.51
CA ASP A 168 18.73 -15.89 9.10
C ASP A 168 17.59 -15.28 8.28
N CYS A 169 17.63 -13.97 8.13
CA CYS A 169 16.70 -13.18 7.30
C CYS A 169 17.31 -12.77 5.94
N GLN A 170 18.46 -13.37 5.57
CA GLN A 170 19.21 -12.96 4.37
C GLN A 170 18.38 -13.03 3.10
N ASP A 171 17.54 -14.05 2.93
CA ASP A 171 16.71 -14.24 1.75
C ASP A 171 15.58 -13.22 1.62
N GLN A 172 15.26 -12.53 2.71
CA GLN A 172 14.22 -11.47 2.74
C GLN A 172 14.77 -10.08 2.44
N ILE A 173 16.10 -9.92 2.38
CA ILE A 173 16.77 -8.64 2.15
C ILE A 173 17.47 -8.67 0.79
N LYS A 174 17.17 -7.73 -0.08
CA LYS A 174 17.91 -7.53 -1.34
C LYS A 174 18.38 -6.09 -1.45
N ILE A 175 19.68 -5.90 -1.62
CA ILE A 175 20.25 -4.60 -1.94
C ILE A 175 20.06 -4.38 -3.44
N LEU A 176 19.27 -3.38 -3.82
CA LEU A 176 19.00 -3.04 -5.22
C LEU A 176 19.98 -1.99 -5.75
N TYR A 177 20.47 -1.13 -4.87
CA TYR A 177 21.51 -0.15 -5.14
C TYR A 177 22.26 0.18 -3.85
N TYR A 178 23.57 0.37 -3.94
CA TYR A 178 24.40 0.80 -2.82
C TYR A 178 25.58 1.63 -3.32
N GLN A 179 25.62 2.90 -2.93
CA GLN A 179 26.75 3.77 -3.14
C GLN A 179 27.60 3.89 -1.86
N ASN A 180 26.95 4.16 -0.75
CA ASN A 180 27.52 4.25 0.60
C ASN A 180 26.40 4.13 1.65
N ASP A 181 26.73 4.20 2.94
CA ASP A 181 25.81 4.08 4.07
C ASP A 181 24.72 5.18 4.14
N HIS A 182 24.77 6.18 3.28
CA HIS A 182 23.82 7.29 3.22
C HIS A 182 23.06 7.40 1.89
N HIS A 183 23.38 6.54 0.93
CA HIS A 183 22.68 6.49 -0.36
C HIS A 183 22.57 5.05 -0.84
N PHE A 184 21.43 4.45 -0.59
CA PHE A 184 21.16 3.05 -0.93
C PHE A 184 19.67 2.78 -1.10
N LEU A 185 19.35 1.68 -1.76
CA LEU A 185 18.00 1.16 -1.98
C LEU A 185 17.95 -0.31 -1.61
N VAL A 186 17.11 -0.66 -0.65
CA VAL A 186 16.89 -2.02 -0.17
C VAL A 186 15.49 -2.46 -0.50
N LYS A 187 15.33 -3.74 -0.83
CA LYS A 187 14.06 -4.42 -0.95
C LYS A 187 13.90 -5.43 0.18
N LEU A 188 12.79 -5.34 0.91
CA LEU A 188 12.30 -6.39 1.77
C LEU A 188 11.28 -7.24 1.02
N ILE A 189 11.36 -8.56 1.20
CA ILE A 189 10.53 -9.53 0.49
C ILE A 189 9.55 -10.13 1.50
N PRO A 190 8.26 -9.76 1.44
CA PRO A 190 7.24 -10.36 2.28
C PRO A 190 6.93 -11.81 1.88
N GLU A 191 6.14 -12.51 2.68
CA GLU A 191 5.64 -13.85 2.38
C GLU A 191 4.88 -13.86 1.05
N ASP A 192 3.99 -12.88 0.82
CA ASP A 192 3.33 -12.70 -0.47
C ASP A 192 4.30 -12.14 -1.52
N LYS A 193 4.88 -13.04 -2.31
CA LYS A 193 5.85 -12.73 -3.36
C LYS A 193 5.29 -11.85 -4.50
N ARG A 194 3.99 -11.55 -4.51
CA ARG A 194 3.37 -10.62 -5.47
C ARG A 194 3.65 -9.15 -5.12
N HIS A 195 4.07 -8.89 -3.87
CA HIS A 195 4.39 -7.57 -3.36
C HIS A 195 5.87 -7.44 -2.99
N GLU A 196 6.35 -6.22 -2.95
CA GLU A 196 7.69 -5.86 -2.49
C GLU A 196 7.64 -4.54 -1.71
N ILE A 197 8.45 -4.47 -0.65
CA ILE A 197 8.64 -3.29 0.17
C ILE A 197 10.00 -2.70 -0.20
N LEU A 198 10.02 -1.50 -0.74
CA LEU A 198 11.26 -0.79 -1.09
C LEU A 198 11.53 0.30 -0.08
N LEU A 199 12.75 0.37 0.42
CA LEU A 199 13.23 1.38 1.34
C LEU A 199 14.38 2.12 0.66
N TYR A 200 14.20 3.42 0.43
CA TYR A 200 15.17 4.23 -0.29
C TYR A 200 15.73 5.34 0.60
N MET A 201 17.02 5.26 0.90
CA MET A 201 17.80 6.34 1.52
C MET A 201 18.36 7.22 0.41
N PRO A 202 17.80 8.41 0.18
CA PRO A 202 18.23 9.29 -0.91
C PRO A 202 19.43 10.16 -0.50
N ASP A 203 20.15 10.66 -1.49
CA ASP A 203 21.16 11.71 -1.34
C ASP A 203 20.56 13.13 -1.26
N HIS A 204 19.31 13.30 -1.71
CA HIS A 204 18.55 14.56 -1.65
C HIS A 204 17.04 14.28 -1.66
N ALA A 205 16.23 15.25 -1.18
CA ALA A 205 14.78 15.20 -1.27
C ALA A 205 14.31 15.53 -2.71
N PHE A 206 13.19 14.95 -3.12
CA PHE A 206 12.54 15.21 -4.41
C PHE A 206 11.37 16.17 -4.25
N SER A 207 10.96 16.83 -5.34
CA SER A 207 9.81 17.74 -5.33
C SER A 207 8.47 17.01 -5.46
N THR A 208 8.46 15.81 -6.04
CA THR A 208 7.28 14.96 -6.23
C THR A 208 7.64 13.48 -6.09
N PHE A 209 6.65 12.65 -5.80
CA PHE A 209 6.86 11.20 -5.81
C PHE A 209 7.12 10.65 -7.21
N SER A 210 6.62 11.30 -8.25
CA SER A 210 6.91 10.91 -9.64
C SER A 210 8.39 11.06 -9.99
N GLU A 211 9.04 12.16 -9.58
CA GLU A 211 10.49 12.36 -9.74
C GLU A 211 11.29 11.32 -8.95
N MET A 212 10.91 11.09 -7.69
CA MET A 212 11.54 10.07 -6.86
C MET A 212 11.43 8.68 -7.49
N GLN A 213 10.25 8.29 -7.99
CA GLN A 213 10.04 6.98 -8.62
C GLN A 213 10.87 6.81 -9.89
N GLN A 214 11.03 7.85 -10.70
CA GLN A 214 11.93 7.82 -11.85
C GLN A 214 13.37 7.55 -11.41
N ARG A 215 13.83 8.23 -10.34
CA ARG A 215 15.16 8.00 -9.79
C ARG A 215 15.34 6.58 -9.26
N VAL A 216 14.38 6.07 -8.49
CA VAL A 216 14.40 4.68 -7.99
C VAL A 216 14.51 3.69 -9.14
N SER A 217 13.75 3.88 -10.22
CA SER A 217 13.84 3.02 -11.41
C SER A 217 15.23 3.05 -12.06
N GLN A 218 15.85 4.22 -12.16
CA GLN A 218 17.22 4.37 -12.69
C GLN A 218 18.26 3.66 -11.79
N LEU A 219 18.12 3.80 -10.46
CA LEU A 219 19.01 3.16 -9.50
C LEU A 219 18.91 1.62 -9.55
N ILE A 220 17.70 1.07 -9.71
CA ILE A 220 17.50 -0.37 -9.90
C ILE A 220 18.22 -0.85 -11.16
N GLU A 221 18.09 -0.14 -12.27
CA GLU A 221 18.78 -0.48 -13.53
C GLU A 221 20.29 -0.34 -13.41
N GLN A 222 20.79 0.68 -12.73
CA GLN A 222 22.21 0.84 -12.42
C GLN A 222 22.72 -0.33 -11.57
N GLY A 223 22.00 -0.67 -10.48
CA GLY A 223 22.37 -1.78 -9.61
C GLY A 223 22.42 -3.13 -10.37
N ARG A 224 21.46 -3.39 -11.26
CA ARG A 224 21.47 -4.60 -12.12
C ARG A 224 22.69 -4.69 -13.04
N LYS A 225 23.19 -3.54 -13.50
CA LYS A 225 24.43 -3.49 -14.32
C LYS A 225 25.66 -3.72 -13.44
N GLU A 226 25.75 -3.05 -12.30
CA GLU A 226 26.88 -3.15 -11.39
C GLU A 226 27.04 -4.54 -10.77
N GLN A 227 25.93 -5.24 -10.48
CA GLN A 227 25.95 -6.64 -9.98
C GLN A 227 26.68 -7.62 -10.90
N LYS A 228 26.80 -7.30 -12.19
CA LYS A 228 27.52 -8.12 -13.17
C LYS A 228 29.04 -7.87 -13.18
N MET A 229 29.48 -6.80 -12.51
CA MET A 229 30.89 -6.41 -12.43
C MET A 229 31.52 -7.03 -11.18
N GLU A 230 32.66 -7.71 -11.32
CA GLU A 230 33.33 -8.43 -10.23
C GLU A 230 33.59 -7.52 -9.02
N ASP A 231 34.17 -6.34 -9.25
CA ASP A 231 34.57 -5.39 -8.23
C ASP A 231 33.38 -4.77 -7.47
N SER A 232 32.15 -4.93 -7.96
CA SER A 232 30.93 -4.34 -7.38
C SER A 232 29.97 -5.36 -6.78
N LYS A 233 30.16 -6.65 -6.99
CA LYS A 233 29.27 -7.74 -6.53
C LYS A 233 29.00 -7.68 -5.03
N TRP A 234 30.02 -7.38 -4.23
CA TRP A 234 29.92 -7.31 -2.78
C TRP A 234 28.88 -6.29 -2.31
N LYS A 235 28.64 -5.20 -3.05
CA LYS A 235 27.67 -4.17 -2.70
C LYS A 235 26.24 -4.71 -2.64
N TYR A 236 25.96 -5.75 -3.42
CA TYR A 236 24.61 -6.27 -3.66
C TYR A 236 24.31 -7.57 -2.91
N LYS A 237 25.29 -8.09 -2.18
CA LYS A 237 25.13 -9.23 -1.27
C LYS A 237 24.98 -8.70 0.16
N PHE A 238 23.84 -8.95 0.80
CA PHE A 238 23.68 -8.70 2.23
C PHE A 238 24.36 -9.82 3.02
N SER A 239 25.26 -9.48 3.93
CA SER A 239 25.92 -10.44 4.82
C SER A 239 25.40 -10.30 6.23
N VAL A 240 24.70 -11.31 6.73
CA VAL A 240 24.12 -11.32 8.08
C VAL A 240 25.16 -11.28 9.20
N GLU A 241 26.44 -11.58 8.89
CA GLU A 241 27.53 -11.56 9.86
C GLU A 241 28.10 -10.16 10.11
N VAL A 242 28.12 -9.31 9.06
CA VAL A 242 28.85 -8.03 9.11
C VAL A 242 28.01 -6.81 8.75
N ASP A 243 26.97 -6.96 7.93
CA ASP A 243 26.12 -5.85 7.53
C ASP A 243 25.06 -5.53 8.60
N GLU A 244 24.68 -4.28 8.66
CA GLU A 244 23.60 -3.79 9.54
C GLU A 244 22.46 -3.21 8.70
N LEU A 245 21.22 -3.57 9.06
CA LEU A 245 19.99 -3.00 8.55
C LEU A 245 19.11 -2.62 9.74
N LEU A 246 18.83 -1.32 9.93
CA LEU A 246 17.93 -0.84 10.97
C LEU A 246 16.87 0.06 10.36
N ILE A 247 15.60 -0.26 10.64
CA ILE A 247 14.42 0.39 10.09
C ILE A 247 13.54 0.81 11.28
N PRO A 248 13.06 2.07 11.36
CA PRO A 248 12.10 2.45 12.39
C PRO A 248 10.79 1.69 12.22
N LYS A 249 10.09 1.41 13.33
CA LYS A 249 8.75 0.82 13.30
C LYS A 249 7.70 1.89 13.03
N PHE A 250 6.70 1.53 12.24
CA PHE A 250 5.56 2.37 11.90
C PHE A 250 4.26 1.74 12.37
N ASP A 251 3.37 2.56 12.92
CA ASP A 251 2.00 2.21 13.28
C ASP A 251 1.14 3.45 13.18
N PHE A 252 0.39 3.59 12.08
CA PHE A 252 -0.52 4.72 11.93
C PHE A 252 -1.77 4.39 11.13
N ASN A 253 -2.83 5.07 11.47
CA ASN A 253 -4.09 5.08 10.75
C ASN A 253 -4.54 6.55 10.62
N ILE A 254 -4.43 7.10 9.42
CA ILE A 254 -4.68 8.51 9.14
C ILE A 254 -5.78 8.68 8.11
N SER A 255 -6.55 9.73 8.25
CA SER A 255 -7.53 10.11 7.24
C SER A 255 -7.45 11.60 6.90
N THR A 256 -7.92 11.94 5.71
CA THR A 256 -7.99 13.33 5.26
C THR A 256 -9.22 13.57 4.40
N ASP A 257 -9.82 14.74 4.56
CA ASP A 257 -10.61 15.39 3.53
C ASP A 257 -9.70 16.28 2.68
N TYR A 258 -9.58 16.00 1.39
CA TYR A 258 -8.78 16.83 0.48
C TYR A 258 -9.46 18.17 0.24
N ARG A 259 -9.22 19.12 1.16
CA ARG A 259 -9.85 20.46 1.15
C ARG A 259 -9.60 21.22 -0.14
N SER A 260 -8.46 21.01 -0.79
CA SER A 260 -8.13 21.64 -2.08
C SER A 260 -8.97 21.14 -3.24
N LEU A 261 -9.63 19.98 -3.10
CA LEU A 261 -10.57 19.43 -4.08
C LEU A 261 -12.03 19.85 -3.80
N LEU A 262 -12.39 20.09 -2.54
CA LEU A 262 -13.78 20.40 -2.15
C LEU A 262 -14.27 21.69 -2.80
N GLY A 263 -15.49 21.67 -3.33
CA GLY A 263 -16.12 22.81 -3.99
C GLY A 263 -15.54 23.14 -5.37
N ASN A 264 -14.58 22.39 -5.88
CA ASN A 264 -14.09 22.60 -7.23
C ASN A 264 -15.16 22.21 -8.25
N HIS A 265 -15.37 23.11 -9.24
CA HIS A 265 -16.34 22.93 -10.31
C HIS A 265 -15.67 22.37 -11.57
N PHE A 266 -16.41 21.54 -12.29
CA PHE A 266 -16.03 21.05 -13.61
C PHE A 266 -17.29 20.82 -14.45
N THR A 267 -17.13 20.70 -15.77
CA THR A 267 -18.26 20.48 -16.68
C THR A 267 -18.12 19.14 -17.40
N VAL A 268 -19.25 18.50 -17.65
CA VAL A 268 -19.37 17.30 -18.48
C VAL A 268 -20.50 17.57 -19.47
N GLY A 269 -20.16 17.71 -20.74
CA GLY A 269 -21.10 18.20 -21.76
C GLY A 269 -21.62 19.61 -21.42
N GLN A 270 -22.92 19.72 -21.16
CA GLN A 270 -23.57 20.97 -20.76
C GLN A 270 -23.93 21.06 -19.27
N HIS A 271 -23.46 20.11 -18.48
CA HIS A 271 -23.81 20.02 -17.06
C HIS A 271 -22.64 20.43 -16.18
N ASP A 272 -22.94 21.27 -15.19
CA ASP A 272 -21.97 21.67 -14.15
C ASP A 272 -22.01 20.70 -12.99
N TRP A 273 -20.83 20.34 -12.52
CA TRP A 273 -20.59 19.43 -11.43
C TRP A 273 -19.66 20.05 -10.39
N THR A 274 -19.74 19.55 -9.15
CA THR A 274 -18.91 20.02 -8.02
C THR A 274 -18.36 18.82 -7.26
N ILE A 275 -17.15 18.92 -6.74
CA ILE A 275 -16.64 17.94 -5.77
C ILE A 275 -17.28 18.22 -4.41
N GLY A 276 -18.20 17.37 -3.98
CA GLY A 276 -18.90 17.48 -2.69
C GLY A 276 -18.10 16.86 -1.54
N LYS A 277 -17.39 15.75 -1.81
CA LYS A 277 -16.50 15.08 -0.84
C LYS A 277 -15.34 14.40 -1.54
N ALA A 278 -14.15 14.50 -0.95
CA ALA A 278 -12.95 13.77 -1.37
C ALA A 278 -12.21 13.32 -0.12
N TRP A 279 -12.43 12.07 0.29
CA TRP A 279 -11.93 11.53 1.56
C TRP A 279 -11.11 10.26 1.35
N GLN A 280 -10.01 10.15 2.09
CA GLN A 280 -9.17 8.96 2.08
C GLN A 280 -8.70 8.60 3.48
N GLN A 281 -8.70 7.29 3.78
CA GLN A 281 -8.09 6.72 4.97
C GLN A 281 -6.97 5.76 4.56
N VAL A 282 -5.85 5.82 5.27
CA VAL A 282 -4.68 4.97 5.05
C VAL A 282 -4.20 4.44 6.39
N ALA A 283 -4.24 3.12 6.55
CA ALA A 283 -3.62 2.41 7.66
C ALA A 283 -2.33 1.73 7.17
N PHE A 284 -1.24 1.89 7.93
CA PHE A 284 0.04 1.30 7.59
C PHE A 284 0.80 0.91 8.86
N TYR A 285 1.23 -0.33 8.88
CA TYR A 285 2.08 -0.92 9.90
C TYR A 285 3.35 -1.44 9.23
N LEU A 286 4.49 -1.28 9.86
CA LEU A 286 5.74 -1.90 9.43
C LEU A 286 6.64 -2.12 10.63
N ASP A 287 6.87 -3.38 10.96
CA ASP A 287 7.67 -3.82 12.09
C ASP A 287 8.45 -5.10 11.77
N GLU A 288 8.95 -5.79 12.78
CA GLU A 288 9.70 -7.04 12.65
C GLU A 288 8.90 -8.20 12.05
N TYR A 289 7.58 -8.14 12.10
CA TYR A 289 6.69 -9.16 11.54
C TYR A 289 6.32 -8.89 10.07
N GLY A 290 6.55 -7.67 9.61
CA GLY A 290 6.22 -7.24 8.26
C GLY A 290 5.32 -6.00 8.24
N ALA A 291 4.68 -5.74 7.12
CA ALA A 291 3.59 -4.80 7.04
C ALA A 291 2.28 -5.58 7.28
N ALA A 292 1.91 -5.81 8.56
CA ALA A 292 0.83 -6.73 8.89
C ALA A 292 0.10 -6.40 10.19
N VAL A 293 -1.08 -7.02 10.34
CA VAL A 293 -1.78 -7.23 11.61
C VAL A 293 -1.35 -8.59 12.15
N GLU A 294 -0.98 -8.65 13.43
CA GLU A 294 -0.46 -9.77 14.24
C GLU A 294 -0.48 -11.19 13.66
N SER A 295 0.69 -11.82 13.60
CA SER A 295 0.84 -13.26 13.36
C SER A 295 2.03 -13.78 14.19
N GLU A 296 1.81 -14.86 14.96
CA GLU A 296 2.85 -15.59 15.68
C GLU A 296 3.66 -16.47 14.71
N ALA A 297 4.99 -16.35 14.72
CA ALA A 297 5.89 -17.17 13.94
C ALA A 297 6.93 -17.90 14.81
N GLU A 298 7.14 -19.18 14.53
CA GLU A 298 8.09 -20.07 15.19
C GLU A 298 9.50 -19.93 14.60
N VAL A 299 10.53 -19.87 15.46
CA VAL A 299 11.94 -19.64 15.11
C VAL A 299 12.67 -20.94 14.89
N ILE A 300 13.31 -21.13 13.74
CA ILE A 300 14.22 -22.25 13.45
C ILE A 300 15.64 -21.71 13.21
N ASN A 301 16.58 -22.12 14.06
CA ASN A 301 17.99 -21.76 13.95
C ASN A 301 18.77 -22.73 13.04
N TYR A 302 19.52 -22.20 12.06
CA TYR A 302 20.55 -22.92 11.33
C TYR A 302 21.89 -22.17 11.39
N LEU A 303 22.93 -22.87 11.85
CA LEU A 303 24.31 -22.42 11.84
C LEU A 303 25.02 -23.00 10.60
N GLY A 304 25.58 -22.16 9.77
CA GLY A 304 26.47 -22.54 8.67
C GLY A 304 27.57 -21.49 8.48
N ILE A 305 28.81 -21.84 8.81
CA ILE A 305 29.99 -20.98 8.65
C ILE A 305 30.72 -21.40 7.37
N GLU A 306 30.75 -20.52 6.36
CA GLU A 306 31.75 -20.61 5.28
C GLU A 306 32.92 -19.68 5.59
N ILE A 307 34.10 -20.29 5.80
CA ILE A 307 35.36 -19.57 6.02
C ILE A 307 36.07 -19.43 4.67
N GLY A 308 36.33 -18.21 4.22
CA GLY A 308 37.29 -17.95 3.17
C GLY A 308 36.85 -16.98 2.05
N SER A 309 36.83 -15.70 2.33
CA SER A 309 37.07 -14.61 1.37
C SER A 309 37.34 -13.33 2.13
N GLU A 310 38.09 -12.38 1.55
CA GLU A 310 38.33 -11.06 2.12
C GLU A 310 37.01 -10.50 2.68
N ILE A 311 36.99 -10.14 3.96
CA ILE A 311 35.80 -9.61 4.63
C ILE A 311 35.48 -8.28 3.95
N PRO A 312 34.38 -8.17 3.19
CA PRO A 312 33.99 -6.90 2.57
C PRO A 312 33.77 -5.86 3.69
N GLN A 313 34.00 -4.60 3.40
CA GLN A 313 33.66 -3.54 4.36
C GLN A 313 32.17 -3.66 4.72
N PRO A 314 31.82 -3.71 6.03
CA PRO A 314 30.45 -3.85 6.46
C PRO A 314 29.61 -2.65 5.96
N LYS A 315 28.41 -2.92 5.47
CA LYS A 315 27.44 -1.90 5.06
C LYS A 315 26.52 -1.58 6.24
N LYS A 316 26.34 -0.29 6.53
CA LYS A 316 25.44 0.20 7.58
C LYS A 316 24.23 0.87 6.92
N MET A 317 23.22 0.08 6.63
CA MET A 317 21.97 0.57 6.03
C MET A 317 20.98 0.94 7.15
N ILE A 318 21.25 2.07 7.79
CA ILE A 318 20.51 2.57 8.95
C ILE A 318 19.61 3.73 8.50
N PHE A 319 18.28 3.59 8.67
CA PHE A 319 17.29 4.59 8.32
C PHE A 319 17.12 5.62 9.46
N ASP A 320 18.16 6.40 9.70
CA ASP A 320 18.31 7.37 10.79
C ASP A 320 18.04 8.85 10.37
N ARG A 321 17.65 9.06 9.14
CA ARG A 321 17.41 10.37 8.50
C ARG A 321 16.29 10.24 7.47
N PRO A 322 15.78 11.33 6.87
CA PRO A 322 14.68 11.27 5.93
C PRO A 322 14.87 10.26 4.78
N PHE A 323 13.86 9.43 4.54
CA PHE A 323 13.89 8.34 3.57
C PHE A 323 12.49 8.06 2.99
N TYR A 324 12.43 7.20 1.97
CA TYR A 324 11.18 6.77 1.35
C TYR A 324 10.88 5.30 1.64
N VAL A 325 9.60 5.02 1.91
CA VAL A 325 9.02 3.68 1.93
C VAL A 325 8.06 3.56 0.74
N LEU A 326 8.21 2.51 -0.07
CA LEU A 326 7.33 2.26 -1.20
C LEU A 326 6.77 0.83 -1.11
N LEU A 327 5.47 0.69 -1.30
CA LEU A 327 4.85 -0.61 -1.51
C LEU A 327 4.46 -0.75 -2.98
N LYS A 328 4.85 -1.86 -3.59
CA LYS A 328 4.66 -2.08 -5.00
C LYS A 328 4.32 -3.54 -5.28
N ARG A 329 3.47 -3.81 -6.26
CA ARG A 329 3.37 -5.16 -6.83
C ARG A 329 4.54 -5.43 -7.76
N VAL A 330 5.03 -6.65 -7.76
CA VAL A 330 6.17 -7.07 -8.59
C VAL A 330 5.88 -6.89 -10.09
N ASP A 331 4.62 -7.08 -10.50
CA ASP A 331 4.15 -6.94 -11.88
C ASP A 331 3.72 -5.51 -12.27
N ALA A 332 3.75 -4.56 -11.31
CA ALA A 332 3.41 -3.16 -11.58
C ALA A 332 4.64 -2.30 -11.88
N SER A 333 4.47 -1.24 -12.66
CA SER A 333 5.52 -0.25 -12.92
C SER A 333 5.60 0.82 -11.83
N GLN A 334 4.48 1.14 -11.20
CA GLN A 334 4.34 2.19 -10.18
C GLN A 334 4.04 1.58 -8.80
N PRO A 335 4.42 2.24 -7.70
CA PRO A 335 4.00 1.87 -6.36
C PRO A 335 2.53 2.25 -6.15
N TYR A 336 1.83 1.48 -5.31
CA TYR A 336 0.48 1.81 -4.87
C TYR A 336 0.45 2.61 -3.57
N PHE A 337 1.57 2.61 -2.83
CA PHE A 337 1.76 3.38 -1.62
C PHE A 337 3.18 3.94 -1.59
N VAL A 338 3.32 5.20 -1.19
CA VAL A 338 4.61 5.86 -0.95
C VAL A 338 4.51 6.72 0.30
N LEU A 339 5.49 6.58 1.17
CA LEU A 339 5.68 7.43 2.33
C LEU A 339 7.05 8.12 2.24
N TRP A 340 7.07 9.44 2.28
CA TRP A 340 8.25 10.22 2.63
C TRP A 340 8.28 10.40 4.14
N VAL A 341 9.31 9.91 4.78
CA VAL A 341 9.54 9.99 6.22
C VAL A 341 10.48 11.16 6.48
N ALA A 342 9.95 12.27 6.97
CA ALA A 342 10.74 13.46 7.30
C ALA A 342 10.94 13.63 8.80
N ASN A 343 10.05 13.07 9.63
CA ASN A 343 10.06 13.18 11.09
C ASN A 343 9.47 11.91 11.74
N THR A 344 9.49 11.85 13.07
CA THR A 344 9.11 10.68 13.86
C THR A 344 7.60 10.54 14.12
N GLU A 345 6.75 11.45 13.60
CA GLU A 345 5.33 11.52 13.98
C GLU A 345 4.54 10.23 13.67
N LEU A 346 4.88 9.54 12.58
CA LEU A 346 4.24 8.29 12.15
C LEU A 346 4.93 7.02 12.67
N MET A 347 6.02 7.17 13.41
CA MET A 347 6.75 6.04 13.98
C MET A 347 6.10 5.61 15.30
N VAL A 348 6.28 4.34 15.66
CA VAL A 348 5.93 3.83 16.98
C VAL A 348 6.67 4.66 18.03
N LYS A 349 5.96 5.06 19.09
CA LYS A 349 6.53 5.76 20.26
C LYS A 349 6.72 4.76 21.40
N GLU A 350 7.76 5.01 22.24
CA GLU A 350 7.98 4.26 23.47
C GLU A 350 6.88 4.52 24.52
#